data_4adc6dda0b99257553e870584497b022
#
_entry.id   4adc6dda0b99257553e870584497b022
#
_cell.length_a   1.000
_cell.length_b   1.000
_cell.length_c   1.000
_cell.angle_alpha   90.00
_cell.angle_beta   90.00
_cell.angle_gamma   90.00
#
_symmetry.space_group_name_H-M   'P 1'
#
loop_
_entity.id
_entity.type
_entity.pdbx_description
1 polymer ?
#
loop_
_entity_poly.entity_id
_entity_poly.type
_entity_poly.pdbx_seq_one_letter_code
_entity_poly.pdbx_strand_id
1 'polypeptide(L)'
;MKHKITRRDFLNGAALSVAATAIAPYSSFSIGNTVNGKDYYPPTLTGMRGSHKGSFEAAHALVMGGQRPNEYEPVDSIYDLVVVGGGISGLAAAYLYKEQMGPDVKILVLDNHDDFGGHAKRNEFESSGKMLLGPGGSLNLEQFNLSPAADQLLKDIGIEFKTLQDAGPDDYALTNPEAPFGIYLSKDLYGKDTIISGDWQSTWSGDGSYEAMIKSLSLPESDTNKLITLVSGEQDYLSDIPLADKETYMRRTSYANFLYERVGLTKKAAKVTEPWVRAIWGVGIKSVSIMEALDSGAPGLNAMGLPDSVTQPEAPENPNAYRTPMFPDGNASVARLLVRKLIPQVAKGNSMEDLITSRFNYSQLDLDDSPVRVRLNSTAVNVVNRDKELVDISYVSGSRAFKVTGRNCILAGYNGMIPHLCPDMPEMQKQNLAYGSKVPFVSANVLLKTSAAMRKSGTSLYQCCNEFFELVTDAPPVHLGDYSVSTNSGDPMVMYMLHMPAPEGDDNQSGRDLCRLGRHKIMASTFADYEREIRQQLAGMFGADGFDADRDIEAITINRWSHGYAYEYMDLHDPRWAPGQAPHELGRQPFGRISIANSDSEAYAYVQAAIDAAVRAVGERTK
;
A
#
# COMPACT_ATOMS: atom_id res chain seq x y z
N MET A 1 29.50 15.84 20.63
CA MET A 1 29.08 14.76 21.54
C MET A 1 27.75 14.21 21.02
N LYS A 2 27.77 13.02 20.44
CA LYS A 2 26.55 12.36 19.96
C LYS A 2 25.86 11.69 21.15
N HIS A 3 24.76 12.24 21.64
CA HIS A 3 23.93 11.56 22.62
C HIS A 3 23.31 10.31 21.98
N LYS A 4 23.68 9.14 22.48
CA LYS A 4 22.97 7.89 22.16
C LYS A 4 21.64 7.91 22.90
N ILE A 5 20.53 7.87 22.14
CA ILE A 5 19.20 7.69 22.71
C ILE A 5 19.14 6.29 23.34
N THR A 6 18.87 6.23 24.64
CA THR A 6 18.75 4.96 25.36
C THR A 6 17.32 4.41 25.26
N ARG A 7 17.12 3.09 25.51
CA ARG A 7 15.78 2.47 25.61
C ARG A 7 14.86 3.22 26.58
N ARG A 8 15.42 3.82 27.60
CA ARG A 8 14.69 4.60 28.62
C ARG A 8 14.23 5.95 28.08
N ASP A 9 15.03 6.60 27.26
CA ASP A 9 14.67 7.87 26.60
C ASP A 9 13.58 7.65 25.54
N PHE A 10 13.62 6.50 24.85
CA PHE A 10 12.57 6.07 23.91
C PHE A 10 11.23 5.82 24.62
N LEU A 11 11.24 5.11 25.75
CA LEU A 11 10.02 4.84 26.52
C LEU A 11 9.46 6.11 27.16
N ASN A 12 10.30 7.04 27.62
CA ASN A 12 9.87 8.31 28.20
C ASN A 12 9.36 9.28 27.13
N GLY A 13 9.97 9.31 25.94
CA GLY A 13 9.47 10.10 24.79
C GLY A 13 8.14 9.60 24.27
N ALA A 14 7.95 8.28 24.17
CA ALA A 14 6.68 7.66 23.80
C ALA A 14 5.59 7.91 24.86
N ALA A 15 5.94 7.88 26.15
CA ALA A 15 5.02 8.16 27.25
C ALA A 15 4.56 9.64 27.27
N LEU A 16 5.42 10.58 26.92
CA LEU A 16 5.07 12.01 26.89
C LEU A 16 4.16 12.38 25.72
N SER A 17 4.32 11.75 24.55
CA SER A 17 3.42 11.95 23.41
C SER A 17 2.06 11.26 23.60
N VAL A 18 2.02 10.14 24.35
CA VAL A 18 0.80 9.41 24.73
C VAL A 18 0.05 10.14 25.86
N ALA A 19 0.77 10.77 26.82
CA ALA A 19 0.14 11.48 27.93
C ALA A 19 -0.65 12.73 27.48
N ALA A 20 -0.30 13.35 26.36
CA ALA A 20 -1.06 14.49 25.83
C ALA A 20 -2.39 14.11 25.15
N THR A 21 -2.54 12.83 24.76
CA THR A 21 -3.78 12.30 24.15
C THR A 21 -4.60 11.39 25.07
N ALA A 22 -4.04 10.93 26.20
CA ALA A 22 -4.65 9.91 27.06
C ALA A 22 -5.50 10.43 28.23
N ILE A 23 -5.69 11.76 28.38
CA ILE A 23 -6.44 12.36 29.51
C ILE A 23 -7.61 13.21 28.97
N ALA A 24 -8.41 12.65 28.05
CA ALA A 24 -9.74 13.17 27.82
C ALA A 24 -10.76 12.06 28.11
N PRO A 25 -11.72 12.25 29.02
CA PRO A 25 -12.79 11.29 29.17
C PRO A 25 -13.55 11.17 27.84
N TYR A 26 -14.16 10.01 27.58
CA TYR A 26 -14.94 9.71 26.37
C TYR A 26 -15.96 10.79 25.96
N SER A 27 -16.31 11.69 26.87
CA SER A 27 -17.19 12.82 26.66
C SER A 27 -16.60 13.99 25.84
N SER A 28 -15.30 13.96 25.49
CA SER A 28 -14.63 15.04 24.74
C SER A 28 -14.09 14.64 23.36
N PHE A 29 -14.44 13.45 22.85
CA PHE A 29 -14.24 13.15 21.42
C PHE A 29 -15.24 13.97 20.61
N SER A 30 -14.90 15.23 20.37
CA SER A 30 -15.52 16.01 19.32
C SER A 30 -15.04 15.46 17.99
N ILE A 31 -15.66 14.35 17.57
CA ILE A 31 -15.53 13.86 16.21
C ILE A 31 -16.17 14.91 15.33
N GLY A 32 -15.40 15.42 14.38
CA GLY A 32 -15.91 16.31 13.37
C GLY A 32 -17.24 15.80 12.84
N ASN A 33 -18.18 16.68 12.69
CA ASN A 33 -19.58 16.47 12.32
C ASN A 33 -19.80 15.17 11.58
N THR A 34 -20.72 14.34 12.09
CA THR A 34 -21.43 13.35 11.29
C THR A 34 -22.08 14.10 10.13
N VAL A 35 -21.37 14.22 9.03
CA VAL A 35 -21.91 14.82 7.81
C VAL A 35 -22.78 13.75 7.14
N ASN A 36 -23.95 13.50 7.70
CA ASN A 36 -25.04 12.76 7.06
C ASN A 36 -25.78 13.68 6.05
N GLY A 37 -25.03 14.51 5.31
CA GLY A 37 -25.58 15.30 4.22
C GLY A 37 -25.65 14.46 2.94
N LYS A 38 -26.70 14.62 2.14
CA LYS A 38 -26.84 14.00 0.79
C LYS A 38 -25.66 14.30 -0.15
N ASP A 39 -24.83 15.27 0.21
CA ASP A 39 -23.71 15.77 -0.61
C ASP A 39 -22.33 15.28 -0.10
N TYR A 40 -22.27 14.49 0.99
CA TYR A 40 -21.00 13.99 1.51
C TYR A 40 -20.37 12.97 0.54
N TYR A 41 -19.15 13.28 0.07
CA TYR A 41 -18.45 12.47 -0.91
C TYR A 41 -16.93 12.47 -0.62
N PRO A 42 -16.43 11.50 0.16
CA PRO A 42 -15.04 11.43 0.63
C PRO A 42 -13.96 11.50 -0.46
N PRO A 43 -14.15 10.94 -1.69
CA PRO A 43 -13.11 11.00 -2.71
C PRO A 43 -12.64 12.40 -3.10
N THR A 44 -13.48 13.43 -2.92
CA THR A 44 -13.13 14.83 -3.23
C THR A 44 -12.44 15.58 -2.07
N LEU A 45 -12.29 14.95 -0.91
CA LEU A 45 -11.63 15.57 0.23
C LEU A 45 -10.12 15.58 0.06
N THR A 46 -9.52 16.76 0.20
CA THR A 46 -8.06 16.97 0.16
C THR A 46 -7.46 17.08 1.58
N GLY A 47 -6.16 17.31 1.67
CA GLY A 47 -5.45 17.38 2.93
C GLY A 47 -5.05 16.00 3.45
N MET A 48 -5.11 15.78 4.78
CA MET A 48 -4.71 14.50 5.40
C MET A 48 -5.81 13.46 5.28
N ARG A 49 -5.53 12.37 4.59
CA ARG A 49 -6.40 11.20 4.38
C ARG A 49 -5.70 9.91 4.85
N GLY A 50 -6.26 8.75 4.57
CA GLY A 50 -5.79 7.49 5.13
C GLY A 50 -6.00 7.46 6.64
N SER A 51 -4.94 7.35 7.44
CA SER A 51 -5.02 7.49 8.90
C SER A 51 -5.27 8.96 9.27
N HIS A 52 -6.51 9.41 9.10
CA HIS A 52 -6.97 10.77 9.40
C HIS A 52 -7.73 10.82 10.74
N LYS A 53 -7.98 12.04 11.23
CA LYS A 53 -8.73 12.25 12.47
C LYS A 53 -10.12 11.59 12.39
N GLY A 54 -10.47 10.79 13.39
CA GLY A 54 -11.72 10.02 13.47
C GLY A 54 -11.58 8.56 13.05
N SER A 55 -10.53 8.20 12.28
CA SER A 55 -10.38 6.84 11.74
C SER A 55 -9.60 5.88 12.64
N PHE A 56 -8.80 6.37 13.60
CA PHE A 56 -7.87 5.51 14.35
C PHE A 56 -7.94 5.65 15.89
N GLU A 57 -8.52 6.72 16.42
CA GLU A 57 -8.44 7.04 17.85
C GLU A 57 -9.04 5.96 18.74
N ALA A 58 -10.21 5.42 18.37
CA ALA A 58 -10.85 4.34 19.14
C ALA A 58 -10.02 3.04 19.11
N ALA A 59 -9.41 2.72 17.96
CA ALA A 59 -8.51 1.59 17.82
C ALA A 59 -7.23 1.77 18.65
N HIS A 60 -6.63 2.98 18.65
CA HIS A 60 -5.46 3.30 19.46
C HIS A 60 -5.77 3.25 20.97
N ALA A 61 -6.92 3.78 21.41
CA ALA A 61 -7.36 3.70 22.80
C ALA A 61 -7.49 2.24 23.27
N LEU A 62 -8.01 1.37 22.40
CA LEU A 62 -8.09 -0.06 22.67
C LEU A 62 -6.70 -0.70 22.77
N VAL A 63 -5.83 -0.49 21.78
CA VAL A 63 -4.51 -1.15 21.72
C VAL A 63 -3.57 -0.66 22.82
N MET A 64 -3.49 0.65 23.04
CA MET A 64 -2.54 1.25 23.98
C MET A 64 -3.00 1.20 25.42
N GLY A 65 -4.31 1.30 25.67
CA GLY A 65 -4.88 1.40 27.02
C GLY A 65 -5.91 0.33 27.40
N GLY A 66 -6.23 -0.60 26.50
CA GLY A 66 -7.30 -1.57 26.71
C GLY A 66 -8.69 -0.94 26.87
N GLN A 67 -8.83 0.32 26.46
CA GLN A 67 -10.04 1.11 26.71
C GLN A 67 -11.20 0.64 25.83
N ARG A 68 -12.33 0.35 26.45
CA ARG A 68 -13.59 0.01 25.78
C ARG A 68 -14.73 0.78 26.43
N PRO A 69 -15.81 1.09 25.69
CA PRO A 69 -17.05 1.56 26.32
C PRO A 69 -17.58 0.57 27.35
N ASN A 70 -18.17 1.07 28.43
CA ASN A 70 -18.77 0.24 29.48
C ASN A 70 -20.16 -0.28 29.07
N GLU A 71 -20.87 0.47 28.23
CA GLU A 71 -22.23 0.16 27.81
C GLU A 71 -22.33 0.25 26.28
N TYR A 72 -23.18 -0.61 25.71
CA TYR A 72 -23.41 -0.70 24.28
C TYR A 72 -24.90 -0.71 23.98
N GLU A 73 -25.34 0.10 23.07
CA GLU A 73 -26.69 0.10 22.54
C GLU A 73 -26.88 -1.16 21.68
N PRO A 74 -27.88 -2.01 21.96
CA PRO A 74 -28.13 -3.20 21.14
C PRO A 74 -28.65 -2.79 19.76
N VAL A 75 -28.22 -3.53 18.74
CA VAL A 75 -28.81 -3.50 17.41
C VAL A 75 -29.71 -4.75 17.29
N ASP A 76 -31.01 -4.55 17.14
CA ASP A 76 -32.00 -5.62 17.26
C ASP A 76 -31.94 -6.69 16.16
N SER A 77 -31.30 -6.39 15.02
CA SER A 77 -31.15 -7.32 13.92
C SER A 77 -30.01 -8.31 14.12
N ILE A 78 -30.27 -9.60 13.90
CA ILE A 78 -29.23 -10.62 13.74
C ILE A 78 -28.83 -10.68 12.28
N TYR A 79 -27.53 -10.57 12.00
CA TYR A 79 -26.97 -10.70 10.65
C TYR A 79 -26.48 -12.13 10.42
N ASP A 80 -26.55 -12.62 9.18
CA ASP A 80 -25.98 -13.90 8.80
C ASP A 80 -24.44 -13.80 8.77
N LEU A 81 -23.94 -12.63 8.37
CA LEU A 81 -22.52 -12.30 8.39
C LEU A 81 -22.28 -10.86 8.84
N VAL A 82 -21.34 -10.66 9.78
CA VAL A 82 -20.74 -9.36 10.08
C VAL A 82 -19.29 -9.37 9.62
N VAL A 83 -18.92 -8.43 8.77
CA VAL A 83 -17.54 -8.24 8.30
C VAL A 83 -16.94 -7.01 9.00
N VAL A 84 -15.77 -7.15 9.59
CA VAL A 84 -15.04 -6.05 10.23
C VAL A 84 -13.86 -5.65 9.35
N GLY A 85 -14.02 -4.55 8.62
CA GLY A 85 -13.11 -4.01 7.62
C GLY A 85 -13.75 -3.98 6.22
N GLY A 86 -13.94 -2.78 5.66
CA GLY A 86 -14.50 -2.53 4.34
C GLY A 86 -13.45 -2.36 3.24
N GLY A 87 -12.26 -2.98 3.40
CA GLY A 87 -11.24 -3.10 2.36
C GLY A 87 -11.63 -4.15 1.30
N ILE A 88 -10.80 -4.32 0.26
CA ILE A 88 -11.06 -5.27 -0.83
C ILE A 88 -11.36 -6.67 -0.27
N SER A 89 -10.58 -7.15 0.71
CA SER A 89 -10.80 -8.47 1.30
C SER A 89 -12.18 -8.61 1.97
N GLY A 90 -12.58 -7.62 2.78
CA GLY A 90 -13.88 -7.64 3.45
C GLY A 90 -15.05 -7.50 2.48
N LEU A 91 -14.93 -6.64 1.46
CA LEU A 91 -15.93 -6.48 0.41
C LEU A 91 -16.05 -7.73 -0.46
N ALA A 92 -14.91 -8.36 -0.82
CA ALA A 92 -14.88 -9.63 -1.53
C ALA A 92 -15.52 -10.76 -0.70
N ALA A 93 -15.24 -10.81 0.61
CA ALA A 93 -15.87 -11.79 1.51
C ALA A 93 -17.40 -11.61 1.59
N ALA A 94 -17.87 -10.36 1.69
CA ALA A 94 -19.31 -10.06 1.66
C ALA A 94 -19.95 -10.46 0.33
N TYR A 95 -19.30 -10.18 -0.80
CA TYR A 95 -19.76 -10.56 -2.14
C TYR A 95 -19.82 -12.07 -2.30
N LEU A 96 -18.73 -12.78 -2.01
CA LEU A 96 -18.66 -14.24 -2.12
C LEU A 96 -19.67 -14.95 -1.20
N TYR A 97 -19.85 -14.44 0.02
CA TYR A 97 -20.83 -14.99 0.95
C TYR A 97 -22.28 -14.82 0.42
N LYS A 98 -22.59 -13.64 -0.13
CA LYS A 98 -23.89 -13.37 -0.76
C LYS A 98 -24.14 -14.29 -1.96
N GLU A 99 -23.15 -14.48 -2.84
CA GLU A 99 -23.27 -15.36 -4.01
C GLU A 99 -23.52 -16.83 -3.60
N GLN A 100 -22.90 -17.30 -2.51
CA GLN A 100 -23.06 -18.67 -2.05
C GLN A 100 -24.35 -18.91 -1.27
N MET A 101 -24.78 -17.94 -0.46
CA MET A 101 -25.92 -18.11 0.47
C MET A 101 -27.24 -17.59 -0.10
N GLY A 102 -27.19 -16.81 -1.18
CA GLY A 102 -28.36 -16.25 -1.87
C GLY A 102 -28.61 -14.77 -1.56
N PRO A 103 -29.54 -14.14 -2.29
CA PRO A 103 -29.73 -12.70 -2.29
C PRO A 103 -30.32 -12.12 -1.00
N ASP A 104 -31.01 -12.95 -0.20
CA ASP A 104 -31.74 -12.51 0.99
C ASP A 104 -30.89 -12.50 2.27
N VAL A 105 -29.61 -12.91 2.18
CA VAL A 105 -28.72 -12.94 3.34
C VAL A 105 -28.47 -11.53 3.89
N LYS A 106 -28.52 -11.41 5.21
CA LYS A 106 -28.25 -10.14 5.90
C LYS A 106 -26.76 -10.00 6.21
N ILE A 107 -26.11 -9.03 5.58
CA ILE A 107 -24.68 -8.77 5.75
C ILE A 107 -24.48 -7.34 6.24
N LEU A 108 -23.65 -7.17 7.28
CA LEU A 108 -23.18 -5.87 7.75
C LEU A 108 -21.66 -5.81 7.62
N VAL A 109 -21.16 -4.84 6.85
CA VAL A 109 -19.74 -4.49 6.79
C VAL A 109 -19.51 -3.25 7.65
N LEU A 110 -18.59 -3.32 8.62
CA LEU A 110 -18.18 -2.21 9.47
C LEU A 110 -16.80 -1.70 8.99
N ASP A 111 -16.66 -0.40 8.80
CA ASP A 111 -15.35 0.22 8.50
C ASP A 111 -15.12 1.44 9.40
N ASN A 112 -13.89 1.59 9.90
CA ASN A 112 -13.51 2.69 10.78
C ASN A 112 -13.23 4.01 10.04
N HIS A 113 -13.07 3.97 8.72
CA HIS A 113 -12.92 5.17 7.89
C HIS A 113 -14.28 5.75 7.46
N ASP A 114 -14.22 6.97 6.95
CA ASP A 114 -15.34 7.68 6.34
C ASP A 114 -15.62 7.25 4.88
N ASP A 115 -14.83 6.30 4.38
CA ASP A 115 -14.91 5.74 3.04
C ASP A 115 -14.55 4.25 3.07
N PHE A 116 -15.07 3.46 2.15
CA PHE A 116 -14.75 2.05 1.95
C PHE A 116 -13.49 1.87 1.08
N GLY A 117 -13.04 0.62 0.89
CA GLY A 117 -11.92 0.23 0.05
C GLY A 117 -10.60 -0.02 0.80
N GLY A 118 -10.52 0.26 2.11
CA GLY A 118 -9.26 0.11 2.87
C GLY A 118 -8.17 1.02 2.32
N HIS A 119 -7.04 0.45 1.84
CA HIS A 119 -5.98 1.19 1.14
C HIS A 119 -6.36 1.59 -0.28
N ALA A 120 -7.33 0.91 -0.89
CA ALA A 120 -7.84 1.20 -2.23
C ALA A 120 -8.83 2.37 -2.20
N LYS A 121 -8.34 3.56 -1.89
CA LYS A 121 -9.10 4.82 -1.89
C LYS A 121 -8.96 5.55 -3.22
N ARG A 122 -10.00 6.31 -3.59
CA ARG A 122 -9.97 7.24 -4.71
C ARG A 122 -9.68 8.65 -4.19
N ASN A 123 -8.77 9.35 -4.84
CA ASN A 123 -8.67 10.80 -4.73
C ASN A 123 -9.19 11.42 -6.03
N GLU A 124 -10.18 12.29 -5.93
CA GLU A 124 -10.88 12.90 -7.04
C GLU A 124 -10.74 14.42 -6.99
N PHE A 125 -10.25 14.98 -8.08
CA PHE A 125 -10.04 16.42 -8.23
C PHE A 125 -10.86 16.94 -9.40
N GLU A 126 -11.16 18.22 -9.35
CA GLU A 126 -11.74 18.97 -10.47
C GLU A 126 -10.84 20.19 -10.74
N SER A 127 -10.33 20.31 -11.95
CA SER A 127 -9.57 21.47 -12.39
C SER A 127 -9.90 21.80 -13.85
N SER A 128 -10.16 23.08 -14.12
CA SER A 128 -10.50 23.56 -15.47
C SER A 128 -11.71 22.83 -16.10
N GLY A 129 -12.69 22.41 -15.26
CA GLY A 129 -13.89 21.67 -15.70
C GLY A 129 -13.60 20.20 -16.10
N LYS A 130 -12.45 19.66 -15.74
CA LYS A 130 -12.08 18.25 -15.97
C LYS A 130 -11.96 17.52 -14.63
N MET A 131 -12.48 16.28 -14.58
CA MET A 131 -12.23 15.34 -13.50
C MET A 131 -10.83 14.75 -13.67
N LEU A 132 -10.06 14.73 -12.57
CA LEU A 132 -8.76 14.07 -12.50
C LEU A 132 -8.75 13.13 -11.30
N LEU A 133 -8.18 11.95 -11.47
CA LEU A 133 -8.15 10.90 -10.48
C LEU A 133 -6.72 10.59 -10.04
N GLY A 134 -6.60 10.13 -8.80
CA GLY A 134 -5.36 9.58 -8.28
C GLY A 134 -5.63 8.45 -7.30
N PRO A 135 -4.73 7.46 -7.20
CA PRO A 135 -4.84 6.34 -6.27
C PRO A 135 -4.50 6.77 -4.84
N GLY A 136 -5.27 6.30 -3.88
CA GLY A 136 -5.04 6.63 -2.46
C GLY A 136 -4.12 5.65 -1.73
N GLY A 137 -3.54 4.64 -2.42
CA GLY A 137 -2.62 3.71 -1.76
C GLY A 137 -2.42 2.39 -2.51
N SER A 138 -3.48 1.72 -2.92
CA SER A 138 -3.38 0.48 -3.71
C SER A 138 -3.45 0.82 -5.20
N LEU A 139 -2.45 0.43 -5.98
CA LEU A 139 -2.19 0.99 -7.30
C LEU A 139 -2.51 0.02 -8.44
N ASN A 140 -1.73 -1.04 -8.63
CA ASN A 140 -1.75 -1.92 -9.79
C ASN A 140 -2.45 -3.26 -9.55
N LEU A 141 -2.92 -3.89 -10.65
CA LEU A 141 -3.40 -5.27 -10.68
C LEU A 141 -2.37 -6.14 -11.38
N GLU A 142 -1.66 -6.98 -10.64
CA GLU A 142 -0.66 -7.89 -11.21
C GLU A 142 -1.33 -9.16 -11.72
N GLN A 143 -1.84 -9.12 -12.94
CA GLN A 143 -2.61 -10.22 -13.54
C GLN A 143 -1.83 -11.54 -13.56
N PHE A 144 -0.52 -11.51 -13.79
CA PHE A 144 0.34 -12.70 -13.84
C PHE A 144 0.48 -13.43 -12.50
N ASN A 145 0.17 -12.76 -11.38
CA ASN A 145 0.22 -13.31 -10.04
C ASN A 145 -1.15 -13.78 -9.51
N LEU A 146 -2.23 -13.64 -10.28
CA LEU A 146 -3.58 -13.98 -9.82
C LEU A 146 -3.75 -15.49 -9.65
N SER A 147 -4.28 -15.90 -8.50
CA SER A 147 -4.85 -17.23 -8.36
C SER A 147 -6.08 -17.42 -9.26
N PRO A 148 -6.45 -18.66 -9.61
CA PRO A 148 -7.69 -18.90 -10.37
C PRO A 148 -8.93 -18.32 -9.69
N ALA A 149 -8.98 -18.31 -8.35
CA ALA A 149 -10.11 -17.78 -7.60
C ALA A 149 -10.16 -16.25 -7.62
N ALA A 150 -9.00 -15.59 -7.50
CA ALA A 150 -8.91 -14.15 -7.62
C ALA A 150 -9.24 -13.67 -9.04
N ASP A 151 -8.70 -14.33 -10.06
CA ASP A 151 -9.00 -14.05 -11.46
C ASP A 151 -10.50 -14.18 -11.77
N GLN A 152 -11.13 -15.25 -11.28
CA GLN A 152 -12.56 -15.47 -11.48
C GLN A 152 -13.39 -14.38 -10.80
N LEU A 153 -13.10 -14.02 -9.53
CA LEU A 153 -13.83 -12.97 -8.82
C LEU A 153 -13.71 -11.62 -9.55
N LEU A 154 -12.52 -11.26 -10.01
CA LEU A 154 -12.31 -10.00 -10.72
C LEU A 154 -13.13 -9.95 -12.04
N LYS A 155 -13.21 -11.07 -12.77
CA LYS A 155 -14.10 -11.19 -13.94
C LYS A 155 -15.58 -11.12 -13.56
N ASP A 156 -16.01 -11.77 -12.48
CA ASP A 156 -17.41 -11.77 -12.03
C ASP A 156 -17.90 -10.37 -11.64
N ILE A 157 -17.02 -9.54 -11.09
CA ILE A 157 -17.36 -8.14 -10.81
C ILE A 157 -17.29 -7.24 -12.04
N GLY A 158 -16.84 -7.76 -13.19
CA GLY A 158 -16.88 -7.10 -14.50
C GLY A 158 -15.56 -6.44 -14.93
N ILE A 159 -14.41 -6.95 -14.46
CA ILE A 159 -13.10 -6.46 -14.90
C ILE A 159 -12.68 -7.19 -16.18
N GLU A 160 -12.45 -6.42 -17.24
CA GLU A 160 -11.94 -6.86 -18.54
C GLU A 160 -10.47 -6.47 -18.65
N PHE A 161 -9.56 -7.40 -18.31
CA PHE A 161 -8.12 -7.13 -18.24
C PHE A 161 -7.53 -6.58 -19.55
N LYS A 162 -7.96 -7.14 -20.68
CA LYS A 162 -7.49 -6.67 -21.99
C LYS A 162 -7.83 -5.20 -22.23
N THR A 163 -9.04 -4.79 -21.88
CA THR A 163 -9.49 -3.41 -21.99
C THR A 163 -8.65 -2.48 -21.10
N LEU A 164 -8.33 -2.90 -19.88
CA LEU A 164 -7.45 -2.13 -18.98
C LEU A 164 -6.01 -2.02 -19.49
N GLN A 165 -5.46 -3.11 -20.03
CA GLN A 165 -4.11 -3.10 -20.62
C GLN A 165 -4.04 -2.16 -21.84
N ASP A 166 -5.06 -2.21 -22.70
CA ASP A 166 -5.15 -1.35 -23.89
C ASP A 166 -5.43 0.12 -23.55
N ALA A 167 -6.00 0.39 -22.37
CA ALA A 167 -6.31 1.74 -21.91
C ALA A 167 -5.09 2.50 -21.35
N GLY A 168 -4.02 1.78 -20.99
CA GLY A 168 -2.77 2.38 -20.51
C GLY A 168 -1.88 2.84 -21.68
N PRO A 169 -1.26 4.04 -21.58
CA PRO A 169 -0.36 4.53 -22.61
C PRO A 169 0.97 3.78 -22.65
N ASP A 170 1.60 3.76 -23.82
CA ASP A 170 2.86 3.04 -24.03
C ASP A 170 4.07 3.68 -23.33
N ASP A 171 4.00 4.96 -23.03
CA ASP A 171 5.06 5.75 -22.39
C ASP A 171 4.91 5.88 -20.86
N TYR A 172 3.99 5.13 -20.23
CA TYR A 172 3.82 5.14 -18.79
C TYR A 172 4.50 3.94 -18.12
N ALA A 173 5.56 4.21 -17.38
CA ALA A 173 6.46 3.20 -16.85
C ALA A 173 5.80 2.18 -15.87
N LEU A 174 4.74 2.56 -15.16
CA LEU A 174 4.05 1.62 -14.27
C LEU A 174 3.12 0.63 -14.99
N THR A 175 2.68 0.94 -16.22
CA THR A 175 1.88 0.00 -17.02
C THR A 175 2.70 -0.71 -18.09
N ASN A 176 3.78 -0.10 -18.54
CA ASN A 176 4.66 -0.65 -19.56
C ASN A 176 6.12 -0.68 -19.06
N PRO A 177 6.69 -1.84 -18.75
CA PRO A 177 8.07 -1.94 -18.25
C PRO A 177 9.13 -1.54 -19.29
N GLU A 178 8.78 -1.39 -20.57
CA GLU A 178 9.68 -0.89 -21.62
C GLU A 178 9.71 0.65 -21.69
N ALA A 179 8.79 1.35 -20.98
CA ALA A 179 8.79 2.80 -20.95
C ALA A 179 9.96 3.35 -20.10
N PRO A 180 10.56 4.48 -20.49
CA PRO A 180 11.75 4.99 -19.82
C PRO A 180 11.44 5.50 -18.42
N PHE A 181 12.28 5.12 -17.46
CA PHE A 181 12.34 5.71 -16.12
C PHE A 181 13.27 6.92 -16.11
N GLY A 182 13.17 7.74 -15.06
CA GLY A 182 14.11 8.80 -14.76
C GLY A 182 14.75 8.59 -13.40
N ILE A 183 15.98 9.06 -13.25
CA ILE A 183 16.67 9.13 -11.97
C ILE A 183 16.81 10.59 -11.59
N TYR A 184 16.28 10.98 -10.44
CA TYR A 184 16.50 12.31 -9.87
C TYR A 184 17.60 12.27 -8.82
N LEU A 185 18.61 13.09 -9.00
CA LEU A 185 19.71 13.32 -8.07
C LEU A 185 19.56 14.71 -7.48
N SER A 186 19.40 14.80 -6.16
CA SER A 186 19.24 16.09 -5.48
C SER A 186 20.58 16.79 -5.25
N LYS A 187 20.54 18.12 -5.25
CA LYS A 187 21.73 18.97 -4.98
C LYS A 187 22.35 18.71 -3.61
N ASP A 188 21.55 18.32 -2.62
CA ASP A 188 22.01 18.16 -1.24
C ASP A 188 23.03 17.03 -1.10
N LEU A 189 22.88 15.95 -1.87
CA LEU A 189 23.84 14.83 -1.89
C LEU A 189 24.77 14.88 -3.11
N TYR A 190 24.27 15.28 -4.27
CA TYR A 190 25.00 15.18 -5.54
C TYR A 190 25.55 16.53 -6.04
N GLY A 191 25.24 17.65 -5.37
CA GLY A 191 25.75 18.97 -5.64
C GLY A 191 24.96 19.78 -6.68
N LYS A 192 24.05 19.15 -7.41
CA LYS A 192 23.16 19.79 -8.40
C LYS A 192 21.89 18.96 -8.55
N ASP A 193 20.75 19.65 -8.63
CA ASP A 193 19.49 19.02 -9.02
C ASP A 193 19.57 18.59 -10.48
N THR A 194 19.36 17.30 -10.75
CA THR A 194 19.51 16.74 -12.09
C THR A 194 18.55 15.59 -12.30
N ILE A 195 17.77 15.63 -13.39
CA ILE A 195 17.01 14.48 -13.88
C ILE A 195 17.80 13.83 -15.01
N ILE A 196 17.95 12.52 -14.94
CA ILE A 196 18.63 11.69 -15.91
C ILE A 196 17.60 10.71 -16.46
N SER A 197 17.38 10.70 -17.77
CA SER A 197 16.54 9.70 -18.43
C SER A 197 17.27 8.37 -18.52
N GLY A 198 16.58 7.28 -18.24
CA GLY A 198 17.11 5.93 -18.21
C GLY A 198 16.84 5.26 -16.85
N ASP A 199 16.95 3.96 -16.82
CA ASP A 199 16.74 3.15 -15.63
C ASP A 199 17.75 2.00 -15.54
N TRP A 200 17.69 1.27 -14.44
CA TRP A 200 18.47 0.07 -14.24
C TRP A 200 17.91 -1.14 -15.02
N GLN A 201 16.66 -1.06 -15.45
CA GLN A 201 15.94 -2.14 -16.15
C GLN A 201 16.24 -2.14 -17.64
N SER A 202 16.63 -1.00 -18.23
CA SER A 202 17.14 -0.95 -19.60
C SER A 202 18.40 -1.81 -19.83
N THR A 203 19.04 -2.22 -18.73
CA THR A 203 20.17 -3.17 -18.77
C THR A 203 19.75 -4.56 -19.23
N TRP A 204 18.48 -4.91 -19.10
CA TRP A 204 17.96 -6.22 -19.52
C TRP A 204 17.76 -6.29 -21.05
N SER A 205 17.62 -5.15 -21.71
CA SER A 205 17.50 -5.08 -23.18
C SER A 205 18.83 -5.31 -23.91
N GLY A 206 19.97 -5.24 -23.20
CA GLY A 206 21.28 -5.48 -23.77
C GLY A 206 21.75 -4.43 -24.80
N ASP A 207 21.09 -3.28 -24.89
CA ASP A 207 21.38 -2.23 -25.89
C ASP A 207 22.55 -1.30 -25.51
N GLY A 208 23.11 -1.47 -24.29
CA GLY A 208 24.25 -0.68 -23.82
C GLY A 208 23.92 0.76 -23.40
N SER A 209 22.65 1.17 -23.41
CA SER A 209 22.23 2.54 -23.03
C SER A 209 22.52 2.88 -21.57
N TYR A 210 22.58 1.88 -20.69
CA TYR A 210 22.91 2.04 -19.27
C TYR A 210 24.28 2.69 -19.01
N GLU A 211 25.28 2.48 -19.87
CA GLU A 211 26.59 3.10 -19.67
C GLU A 211 26.52 4.63 -19.75
N ALA A 212 25.79 5.16 -20.72
CA ALA A 212 25.61 6.60 -20.90
C ALA A 212 24.84 7.17 -19.70
N MET A 213 23.81 6.47 -19.22
CA MET A 213 23.04 6.83 -18.02
C MET A 213 23.95 6.86 -16.78
N ILE A 214 24.72 5.81 -16.50
CA ILE A 214 25.62 5.74 -15.35
C ILE A 214 26.71 6.82 -15.40
N LYS A 215 27.28 7.10 -16.57
CA LYS A 215 28.27 8.17 -16.75
C LYS A 215 27.70 9.57 -16.45
N SER A 216 26.38 9.74 -16.57
CA SER A 216 25.70 11.00 -16.25
C SER A 216 25.32 11.19 -14.77
N LEU A 217 25.48 10.15 -13.93
CA LEU A 217 25.13 10.20 -12.50
C LEU A 217 26.01 11.12 -11.62
N SER A 218 26.99 11.84 -12.19
CA SER A 218 27.88 12.75 -11.44
C SER A 218 28.58 12.07 -10.25
N LEU A 219 28.97 10.82 -10.40
CA LEU A 219 29.73 10.04 -9.42
C LEU A 219 31.24 10.10 -9.71
N PRO A 220 32.10 9.79 -8.71
CA PRO A 220 33.50 9.59 -8.97
C PRO A 220 33.75 8.51 -10.05
N GLU A 221 34.76 8.69 -10.90
CA GLU A 221 35.10 7.76 -11.98
C GLU A 221 35.24 6.31 -11.50
N SER A 222 35.84 6.10 -10.33
CA SER A 222 35.96 4.77 -9.72
C SER A 222 34.61 4.13 -9.44
N ASP A 223 33.64 4.87 -8.91
CA ASP A 223 32.29 4.36 -8.65
C ASP A 223 31.51 4.16 -9.95
N THR A 224 31.65 5.08 -10.90
CA THR A 224 31.06 4.99 -12.24
C THR A 224 31.47 3.68 -12.95
N ASN A 225 32.78 3.39 -12.97
CA ASN A 225 33.29 2.16 -13.60
C ASN A 225 32.79 0.89 -12.89
N LYS A 226 32.75 0.88 -11.56
CA LYS A 226 32.22 -0.25 -10.78
C LYS A 226 30.73 -0.45 -11.04
N LEU A 227 29.93 0.61 -11.11
CA LEU A 227 28.50 0.51 -11.45
C LEU A 227 28.30 -0.02 -12.86
N ILE A 228 29.09 0.43 -13.85
CA ILE A 228 29.02 -0.11 -15.22
C ILE A 228 29.31 -1.60 -15.21
N THR A 229 30.39 -2.04 -14.52
CA THR A 229 30.72 -3.47 -14.41
C THR A 229 29.64 -4.26 -13.66
N LEU A 230 29.05 -3.69 -12.60
CA LEU A 230 27.96 -4.33 -11.88
C LEU A 230 26.73 -4.54 -12.77
N VAL A 231 26.34 -3.49 -13.48
CA VAL A 231 25.13 -3.47 -14.31
C VAL A 231 25.32 -4.29 -15.60
N SER A 232 26.54 -4.40 -16.16
CA SER A 232 26.80 -5.27 -17.32
C SER A 232 26.43 -6.75 -17.05
N GLY A 233 26.42 -7.16 -15.76
CA GLY A 233 26.12 -8.53 -15.40
C GLY A 233 27.17 -9.55 -15.87
N GLU A 234 28.35 -9.10 -16.29
CA GLU A 234 29.41 -9.99 -16.79
C GLU A 234 30.28 -10.58 -15.67
N GLN A 235 30.28 -9.95 -14.47
CA GLN A 235 31.14 -10.34 -13.38
C GLN A 235 30.37 -11.13 -12.31
N ASP A 236 30.79 -12.38 -12.02
CA ASP A 236 30.37 -13.12 -10.84
C ASP A 236 31.13 -12.66 -9.60
N TYR A 237 30.52 -11.75 -8.82
CA TYR A 237 31.07 -11.24 -7.56
C TYR A 237 31.07 -12.29 -6.42
N LEU A 238 30.46 -13.45 -6.64
CA LEU A 238 30.39 -14.57 -5.69
C LEU A 238 31.14 -15.81 -6.20
N SER A 239 32.09 -15.66 -7.14
CA SER A 239 32.86 -16.75 -7.74
C SER A 239 33.71 -17.56 -6.73
N ASP A 240 34.07 -16.98 -5.59
CA ASP A 240 34.76 -17.61 -4.47
C ASP A 240 33.84 -18.46 -3.57
N ILE A 241 32.53 -18.38 -3.76
CA ILE A 241 31.52 -19.10 -2.98
C ILE A 241 31.06 -20.32 -3.80
N PRO A 242 31.11 -21.56 -3.23
CA PRO A 242 30.56 -22.74 -3.90
C PRO A 242 29.09 -22.53 -4.29
N LEU A 243 28.70 -23.02 -5.48
CA LEU A 243 27.34 -22.87 -6.00
C LEU A 243 26.25 -23.28 -4.99
N ALA A 244 26.50 -24.40 -4.27
CA ALA A 244 25.54 -24.88 -3.26
C ALA A 244 25.33 -23.94 -2.07
N ASP A 245 26.27 -23.03 -1.82
CA ASP A 245 26.23 -22.10 -0.68
C ASP A 245 25.81 -20.69 -1.09
N LYS A 246 25.81 -20.37 -2.40
CA LYS A 246 25.52 -19.01 -2.91
C LYS A 246 24.14 -18.51 -2.48
N GLU A 247 23.09 -19.30 -2.62
CA GLU A 247 21.74 -18.91 -2.21
C GLU A 247 21.71 -18.59 -0.71
N THR A 248 22.32 -19.42 0.12
CA THR A 248 22.39 -19.19 1.57
C THR A 248 23.15 -17.89 1.90
N TYR A 249 24.26 -17.63 1.19
CA TYR A 249 25.02 -16.40 1.35
C TYR A 249 24.18 -15.17 0.96
N MET A 250 23.51 -15.21 -0.20
CA MET A 250 22.70 -14.11 -0.70
C MET A 250 21.54 -13.79 0.22
N ARG A 251 20.91 -14.79 0.84
CA ARG A 251 19.82 -14.59 1.81
C ARG A 251 20.27 -14.03 3.15
N ARG A 252 21.52 -14.21 3.53
CA ARG A 252 22.07 -13.77 4.82
C ARG A 252 22.94 -12.52 4.75
N THR A 253 23.18 -12.02 3.54
CA THR A 253 23.98 -10.82 3.31
C THR A 253 23.08 -9.71 2.80
N SER A 254 23.16 -8.51 3.42
CA SER A 254 22.41 -7.36 2.94
C SER A 254 22.93 -6.90 1.57
N TYR A 255 22.03 -6.39 0.75
CA TYR A 255 22.42 -5.83 -0.55
C TYR A 255 23.41 -4.66 -0.39
N ALA A 256 23.28 -3.86 0.67
CA ALA A 256 24.25 -2.82 0.99
C ALA A 256 25.67 -3.38 1.23
N ASN A 257 25.80 -4.46 2.04
CA ASN A 257 27.10 -5.07 2.29
C ASN A 257 27.70 -5.68 1.02
N PHE A 258 26.86 -6.30 0.17
CA PHE A 258 27.29 -6.75 -1.16
C PHE A 258 27.88 -5.59 -1.99
N LEU A 259 27.15 -4.48 -2.08
CA LEU A 259 27.61 -3.30 -2.83
C LEU A 259 28.91 -2.69 -2.25
N TYR A 260 29.05 -2.68 -0.92
CA TYR A 260 30.24 -2.09 -0.28
C TYR A 260 31.44 -3.02 -0.31
N GLU A 261 31.28 -4.29 0.02
CA GLU A 261 32.38 -5.21 0.28
C GLU A 261 32.77 -6.02 -0.95
N ARG A 262 31.80 -6.43 -1.81
CA ARG A 262 32.04 -7.24 -3.00
C ARG A 262 32.25 -6.37 -4.24
N VAL A 263 31.39 -5.39 -4.45
CA VAL A 263 31.51 -4.46 -5.59
C VAL A 263 32.50 -3.33 -5.27
N GLY A 264 32.59 -2.90 -4.02
CA GLY A 264 33.49 -1.85 -3.54
C GLY A 264 32.97 -0.44 -3.84
N LEU A 265 31.64 -0.25 -3.92
CA LEU A 265 31.02 1.06 -4.10
C LEU A 265 31.13 1.91 -2.84
N THR A 266 31.21 3.23 -3.02
CA THR A 266 30.97 4.16 -1.93
C THR A 266 29.49 4.15 -1.53
N LYS A 267 29.20 4.55 -0.28
CA LYS A 267 27.81 4.67 0.21
C LYS A 267 26.98 5.64 -0.65
N LYS A 268 27.61 6.70 -1.15
CA LYS A 268 26.97 7.68 -2.05
C LYS A 268 26.56 7.03 -3.37
N ALA A 269 27.43 6.24 -3.96
CA ALA A 269 27.14 5.53 -5.22
C ALA A 269 26.07 4.44 -5.04
N ALA A 270 26.13 3.67 -3.95
CA ALA A 270 25.13 2.64 -3.67
C ALA A 270 23.71 3.21 -3.47
N LYS A 271 23.58 4.46 -3.00
CA LYS A 271 22.25 5.08 -2.80
C LYS A 271 21.45 5.30 -4.09
N VAL A 272 22.09 5.29 -5.26
CA VAL A 272 21.37 5.40 -6.53
C VAL A 272 20.52 4.16 -6.86
N THR A 273 20.82 3.02 -6.23
CA THR A 273 20.06 1.77 -6.40
C THR A 273 18.94 1.58 -5.36
N GLU A 274 18.86 2.46 -4.36
CA GLU A 274 17.97 2.27 -3.20
C GLU A 274 16.49 2.60 -3.46
N PRO A 275 16.09 3.63 -4.23
CA PRO A 275 14.70 4.09 -4.27
C PRO A 275 13.70 3.01 -4.65
N TRP A 276 14.00 2.22 -5.66
CA TRP A 276 13.13 1.15 -6.14
C TRP A 276 13.02 0.00 -5.12
N VAL A 277 14.14 -0.47 -4.60
CA VAL A 277 14.18 -1.52 -3.57
C VAL A 277 13.38 -1.10 -2.33
N ARG A 278 13.56 0.17 -1.91
CA ARG A 278 12.82 0.74 -0.78
C ARG A 278 11.33 0.84 -1.05
N ALA A 279 10.91 1.22 -2.25
CA ALA A 279 9.51 1.30 -2.62
C ALA A 279 8.79 -0.06 -2.57
N ILE A 280 9.50 -1.15 -2.90
CA ILE A 280 8.97 -2.51 -2.86
C ILE A 280 8.95 -3.05 -1.42
N TRP A 281 10.08 -3.03 -0.71
CA TRP A 281 10.23 -3.66 0.61
C TRP A 281 9.88 -2.75 1.80
N GLY A 282 9.78 -1.44 1.57
CA GLY A 282 9.50 -0.45 2.62
C GLY A 282 10.67 -0.15 3.54
N VAL A 283 11.83 -0.76 3.32
CA VAL A 283 13.08 -0.57 4.07
C VAL A 283 14.25 -0.37 3.11
N GLY A 284 15.35 0.23 3.59
CA GLY A 284 16.52 0.48 2.77
C GLY A 284 17.38 -0.75 2.50
N ILE A 285 18.34 -0.62 1.57
CA ILE A 285 19.22 -1.71 1.09
C ILE A 285 20.08 -2.37 2.19
N LYS A 286 20.20 -1.78 3.37
CA LYS A 286 20.87 -2.41 4.54
C LYS A 286 20.03 -3.50 5.19
N SER A 287 18.72 -3.46 5.01
CA SER A 287 17.78 -4.37 5.65
C SER A 287 17.11 -5.35 4.68
N VAL A 288 17.54 -5.32 3.42
CA VAL A 288 17.10 -6.20 2.34
C VAL A 288 18.26 -7.11 1.98
N SER A 289 18.02 -8.40 1.85
CA SER A 289 19.02 -9.39 1.42
C SER A 289 19.38 -9.22 -0.07
N ILE A 290 20.46 -9.85 -0.52
CA ILE A 290 20.80 -9.89 -1.94
C ILE A 290 19.69 -10.60 -2.75
N MET A 291 19.07 -11.66 -2.19
CA MET A 291 17.98 -12.36 -2.87
C MET A 291 16.74 -11.48 -3.05
N GLU A 292 16.34 -10.76 -2.01
CA GLU A 292 15.20 -9.82 -2.08
C GLU A 292 15.50 -8.65 -3.04
N ALA A 293 16.75 -8.19 -3.09
CA ALA A 293 17.19 -7.20 -4.07
C ALA A 293 17.12 -7.76 -5.50
N LEU A 294 17.50 -9.02 -5.72
CA LEU A 294 17.34 -9.70 -7.00
C LEU A 294 15.87 -9.79 -7.42
N ASP A 295 14.99 -10.24 -6.51
CA ASP A 295 13.54 -10.32 -6.74
C ASP A 295 12.92 -8.96 -7.08
N SER A 296 13.54 -7.88 -6.59
CA SER A 296 13.14 -6.50 -6.90
C SER A 296 13.70 -5.96 -8.24
N GLY A 297 14.47 -6.74 -8.96
CA GLY A 297 15.16 -6.29 -10.16
C GLY A 297 16.29 -5.29 -9.90
N ALA A 298 16.95 -5.37 -8.73
CA ALA A 298 18.11 -4.53 -8.44
C ALA A 298 19.29 -4.85 -9.39
N PRO A 299 20.12 -3.85 -9.75
CA PRO A 299 21.15 -4.03 -10.77
C PRO A 299 22.24 -5.02 -10.38
N GLY A 300 22.77 -5.74 -11.36
CA GLY A 300 24.00 -6.50 -11.29
C GLY A 300 23.94 -7.87 -10.62
N LEU A 301 22.74 -8.42 -10.45
CA LEU A 301 22.56 -9.71 -9.77
C LEU A 301 22.42 -10.91 -10.73
N ASN A 302 22.39 -10.67 -12.04
CA ASN A 302 22.17 -11.73 -13.04
C ASN A 302 23.37 -12.66 -13.26
N ALA A 303 24.61 -12.20 -12.98
CA ALA A 303 25.84 -12.96 -13.25
C ALA A 303 26.38 -13.72 -12.03
N MET A 304 25.54 -14.06 -11.05
CA MET A 304 25.99 -14.76 -9.84
C MET A 304 26.19 -16.27 -10.02
N GLY A 305 26.10 -16.79 -11.24
CA GLY A 305 26.23 -18.21 -11.55
C GLY A 305 25.11 -19.07 -10.96
N LEU A 306 23.97 -18.48 -10.63
CA LEU A 306 22.79 -19.18 -10.16
C LEU A 306 22.04 -19.82 -11.34
N PRO A 307 21.26 -20.90 -11.10
CA PRO A 307 20.37 -21.45 -12.12
C PRO A 307 19.36 -20.41 -12.62
N ASP A 308 18.99 -20.47 -13.89
CA ASP A 308 17.98 -19.58 -14.49
C ASP A 308 16.66 -19.58 -13.72
N SER A 309 16.27 -20.71 -13.14
CA SER A 309 15.07 -20.81 -12.29
C SER A 309 15.10 -19.92 -11.04
N VAL A 310 16.26 -19.42 -10.65
CA VAL A 310 16.44 -18.50 -9.52
C VAL A 310 16.56 -17.04 -10.01
N THR A 311 17.22 -16.83 -11.13
CA THR A 311 17.52 -15.49 -11.67
C THR A 311 16.52 -15.00 -12.71
N GLN A 312 15.79 -15.91 -13.34
CA GLN A 312 14.82 -15.60 -14.39
C GLN A 312 13.55 -16.40 -14.09
N PRO A 313 12.55 -15.83 -13.43
CA PRO A 313 11.24 -16.46 -13.34
C PRO A 313 10.73 -16.76 -14.75
N GLU A 314 10.07 -17.92 -14.94
CA GLU A 314 9.52 -18.30 -16.23
C GLU A 314 8.75 -17.13 -16.85
N ALA A 315 9.25 -16.67 -18.00
CA ALA A 315 8.60 -15.61 -18.73
C ALA A 315 7.19 -16.06 -19.11
N PRO A 316 6.15 -15.25 -18.87
CA PRO A 316 4.80 -15.61 -19.27
C PRO A 316 4.76 -15.85 -20.78
N GLU A 317 4.03 -16.87 -21.23
CA GLU A 317 3.87 -17.23 -22.64
C GLU A 317 3.36 -16.06 -23.51
N ASN A 318 2.68 -15.09 -22.89
CA ASN A 318 2.17 -13.90 -23.55
C ASN A 318 3.03 -12.67 -23.21
N PRO A 319 3.75 -12.06 -24.16
CA PRO A 319 4.58 -10.88 -23.91
C PRO A 319 3.76 -9.67 -23.40
N ASN A 320 2.45 -9.60 -23.69
CA ASN A 320 1.58 -8.57 -23.14
C ASN A 320 1.23 -8.80 -21.65
N ALA A 321 1.57 -9.96 -21.07
CA ALA A 321 1.36 -10.20 -19.65
C ALA A 321 2.26 -9.33 -18.75
N TYR A 322 3.31 -8.74 -19.30
CA TYR A 322 4.15 -7.76 -18.58
C TYR A 322 3.49 -6.37 -18.46
N ARG A 323 2.50 -6.04 -19.29
CA ARG A 323 1.73 -4.82 -19.12
C ARG A 323 0.81 -4.97 -17.92
N THR A 324 1.03 -4.15 -16.91
CA THR A 324 0.23 -4.16 -15.69
C THR A 324 -1.10 -3.43 -15.93
N PRO A 325 -2.26 -4.12 -15.91
CA PRO A 325 -3.55 -3.45 -16.01
C PRO A 325 -3.76 -2.52 -14.81
N MET A 326 -4.31 -1.34 -15.06
CA MET A 326 -4.48 -0.31 -14.04
C MET A 326 -5.72 0.54 -14.30
N PHE A 327 -6.46 0.85 -13.23
CA PHE A 327 -7.49 1.88 -13.27
C PHE A 327 -6.90 3.27 -13.01
N PRO A 328 -7.55 4.35 -13.46
CA PRO A 328 -7.07 5.72 -13.22
C PRO A 328 -6.96 6.09 -11.73
N ASP A 329 -7.75 5.45 -10.86
CA ASP A 329 -7.74 5.59 -9.41
C ASP A 329 -7.10 4.39 -8.69
N GLY A 330 -6.35 3.57 -9.43
CA GLY A 330 -5.80 2.32 -8.93
C GLY A 330 -6.90 1.34 -8.52
N ASN A 331 -6.65 0.53 -7.52
CA ASN A 331 -7.58 -0.51 -7.07
C ASN A 331 -8.84 0.04 -6.35
N ALA A 332 -9.02 1.36 -6.24
CA ALA A 332 -10.27 1.93 -5.75
C ALA A 332 -11.46 1.51 -6.64
N SER A 333 -11.26 1.40 -7.95
CA SER A 333 -12.29 0.89 -8.87
C SER A 333 -12.65 -0.57 -8.59
N VAL A 334 -11.72 -1.43 -8.15
CA VAL A 334 -12.04 -2.80 -7.70
C VAL A 334 -12.99 -2.77 -6.50
N ALA A 335 -12.68 -1.96 -5.49
CA ALA A 335 -13.54 -1.81 -4.31
C ALA A 335 -14.92 -1.23 -4.67
N ARG A 336 -14.96 -0.26 -5.59
CA ARG A 336 -16.22 0.36 -6.07
C ARG A 336 -17.05 -0.62 -6.87
N LEU A 337 -16.47 -1.48 -7.70
CA LEU A 337 -17.16 -2.57 -8.39
C LEU A 337 -17.80 -3.54 -7.40
N LEU A 338 -17.06 -3.97 -6.37
CA LEU A 338 -17.58 -4.84 -5.31
C LEU A 338 -18.77 -4.18 -4.58
N VAL A 339 -18.63 -2.92 -4.18
CA VAL A 339 -19.74 -2.19 -3.50
C VAL A 339 -20.95 -2.05 -4.41
N ARG A 340 -20.79 -1.76 -5.71
CA ARG A 340 -21.89 -1.69 -6.67
C ARG A 340 -22.57 -3.05 -6.88
N LYS A 341 -21.84 -4.17 -6.86
CA LYS A 341 -22.43 -5.52 -6.90
C LYS A 341 -23.21 -5.83 -5.62
N LEU A 342 -22.72 -5.39 -4.47
CA LEU A 342 -23.38 -5.57 -3.17
C LEU A 342 -24.63 -4.69 -3.01
N ILE A 343 -24.52 -3.43 -3.42
CA ILE A 343 -25.53 -2.37 -3.25
C ILE A 343 -25.71 -1.62 -4.59
N PRO A 344 -26.49 -2.18 -5.54
CA PRO A 344 -26.62 -1.59 -6.89
C PRO A 344 -27.15 -0.15 -6.92
N GLN A 345 -27.87 0.27 -5.88
CA GLN A 345 -28.45 1.63 -5.78
C GLN A 345 -27.39 2.72 -5.54
N VAL A 346 -26.16 2.34 -5.18
CA VAL A 346 -25.09 3.30 -4.85
C VAL A 346 -24.63 4.10 -6.07
N ALA A 347 -24.67 3.52 -7.27
CA ALA A 347 -24.26 4.17 -8.51
C ALA A 347 -25.03 3.58 -9.71
N LYS A 348 -25.26 4.41 -10.73
CA LYS A 348 -25.81 3.97 -12.01
C LYS A 348 -24.76 3.20 -12.83
N GLY A 349 -25.23 2.46 -13.84
CA GLY A 349 -24.38 1.71 -14.75
C GLY A 349 -24.06 0.29 -14.27
N ASN A 350 -23.35 -0.47 -15.08
CA ASN A 350 -23.05 -1.88 -14.83
C ASN A 350 -21.68 -2.34 -15.36
N SER A 351 -20.96 -1.49 -16.06
CA SER A 351 -19.62 -1.79 -16.59
C SER A 351 -18.50 -1.15 -15.76
N MET A 352 -17.27 -1.58 -15.96
CA MET A 352 -16.12 -0.97 -15.31
C MET A 352 -15.82 0.43 -15.87
N GLU A 353 -16.15 0.68 -17.16
CA GLU A 353 -15.92 1.95 -17.83
C GLU A 353 -16.84 3.05 -17.26
N ASP A 354 -18.14 2.77 -17.13
CA ASP A 354 -19.07 3.74 -16.57
C ASP A 354 -18.81 4.06 -15.09
N LEU A 355 -18.17 3.13 -14.38
CA LEU A 355 -17.83 3.29 -12.98
C LEU A 355 -16.85 4.45 -12.75
N ILE A 356 -15.94 4.69 -13.69
CA ILE A 356 -14.84 5.65 -13.51
C ILE A 356 -15.37 7.05 -13.25
N THR A 357 -16.34 7.50 -14.02
CA THR A 357 -16.96 8.84 -13.89
C THR A 357 -18.20 8.84 -12.99
N SER A 358 -18.65 7.68 -12.51
CA SER A 358 -19.84 7.57 -11.67
C SER A 358 -19.60 8.13 -10.26
N ARG A 359 -20.43 9.10 -9.85
CA ARG A 359 -20.46 9.58 -8.46
C ARG A 359 -21.34 8.65 -7.61
N PHE A 360 -20.73 8.05 -6.58
CA PHE A 360 -21.45 7.15 -5.65
C PHE A 360 -22.33 7.94 -4.67
N ASN A 361 -23.54 7.45 -4.44
CA ASN A 361 -24.42 7.96 -3.42
C ASN A 361 -24.18 7.24 -2.09
N TYR A 362 -23.37 7.80 -1.23
CA TYR A 362 -23.01 7.24 0.08
C TYR A 362 -24.21 7.04 1.02
N SER A 363 -25.30 7.79 0.82
CA SER A 363 -26.53 7.59 1.62
C SER A 363 -27.21 6.24 1.40
N GLN A 364 -26.85 5.53 0.33
CA GLN A 364 -27.37 4.19 0.00
C GLN A 364 -26.60 3.05 0.68
N LEU A 365 -25.44 3.34 1.31
CA LEU A 365 -24.57 2.30 1.84
C LEU A 365 -25.14 1.59 3.09
N ASP A 366 -25.92 2.29 3.92
CA ASP A 366 -26.40 1.77 5.21
C ASP A 366 -27.91 2.05 5.42
N LEU A 367 -28.73 1.59 4.48
CA LEU A 367 -30.20 1.68 4.61
C LEU A 367 -30.74 0.51 5.45
N ASP A 368 -31.74 0.80 6.30
CA ASP A 368 -32.29 -0.18 7.25
C ASP A 368 -32.98 -1.38 6.58
N ASP A 369 -33.56 -1.18 5.41
CA ASP A 369 -34.24 -2.20 4.61
C ASP A 369 -33.31 -2.94 3.61
N SER A 370 -32.04 -2.53 3.53
CA SER A 370 -31.07 -3.20 2.65
C SER A 370 -30.55 -4.50 3.28
N PRO A 371 -30.54 -5.63 2.52
CA PRO A 371 -29.98 -6.89 3.03
C PRO A 371 -28.45 -6.79 3.23
N VAL A 372 -27.75 -6.00 2.41
CA VAL A 372 -26.32 -5.73 2.58
C VAL A 372 -26.12 -4.26 2.93
N ARG A 373 -25.38 -4.03 3.99
CA ARG A 373 -25.11 -2.69 4.52
C ARG A 373 -23.60 -2.48 4.72
N VAL A 374 -23.11 -1.31 4.33
CA VAL A 374 -21.72 -0.86 4.60
C VAL A 374 -21.79 0.34 5.52
N ARG A 375 -21.44 0.13 6.77
CA ARG A 375 -21.47 1.16 7.82
C ARG A 375 -20.08 1.71 8.04
N LEU A 376 -19.87 2.93 7.58
CA LEU A 376 -18.64 3.69 7.72
C LEU A 376 -18.54 4.37 9.10
N ASN A 377 -17.36 4.93 9.42
CA ASN A 377 -17.08 5.58 10.71
C ASN A 377 -17.43 4.70 11.92
N SER A 378 -17.20 3.39 11.81
CA SER A 378 -17.62 2.39 12.79
C SER A 378 -16.47 1.48 13.14
N THR A 379 -15.80 1.78 14.26
CA THR A 379 -14.60 1.07 14.72
C THR A 379 -14.99 -0.09 15.65
N ALA A 380 -14.77 -1.33 15.22
CA ALA A 380 -14.92 -2.48 16.09
C ALA A 380 -13.92 -2.44 17.26
N VAL A 381 -14.39 -2.74 18.46
CA VAL A 381 -13.59 -2.70 19.70
C VAL A 381 -13.66 -3.99 20.52
N ASN A 382 -14.60 -4.89 20.20
CA ASN A 382 -14.71 -6.19 20.86
C ASN A 382 -15.46 -7.19 19.96
N VAL A 383 -14.94 -8.42 19.86
CA VAL A 383 -15.56 -9.51 19.07
C VAL A 383 -15.47 -10.79 19.89
N VAL A 384 -16.60 -11.35 20.29
CA VAL A 384 -16.67 -12.50 21.21
C VAL A 384 -17.66 -13.53 20.68
N ASN A 385 -17.25 -14.81 20.64
CA ASN A 385 -18.20 -15.89 20.43
C ASN A 385 -19.16 -15.94 21.61
N ARG A 386 -20.45 -15.62 21.40
CA ARG A 386 -21.46 -15.67 22.44
C ARG A 386 -21.74 -17.12 22.87
N ASP A 387 -21.84 -17.98 21.88
CA ASP A 387 -22.07 -19.41 22.00
C ASP A 387 -21.55 -20.14 20.74
N LYS A 388 -22.05 -21.35 20.48
CA LYS A 388 -21.66 -22.14 19.29
C LYS A 388 -22.27 -21.63 17.98
N GLU A 389 -23.29 -20.76 18.03
CA GLU A 389 -24.09 -20.33 16.89
C GLU A 389 -23.94 -18.83 16.59
N LEU A 390 -23.59 -18.01 17.59
CA LEU A 390 -23.63 -16.56 17.50
C LEU A 390 -22.31 -15.91 17.94
N VAL A 391 -22.02 -14.77 17.36
CA VAL A 391 -20.91 -13.91 17.70
C VAL A 391 -21.40 -12.48 17.94
N ASP A 392 -20.93 -11.84 19.01
CA ASP A 392 -21.21 -10.45 19.34
C ASP A 392 -20.07 -9.56 18.90
N ILE A 393 -20.38 -8.51 18.17
CA ILE A 393 -19.45 -7.50 17.69
C ILE A 393 -19.84 -6.15 18.30
N SER A 394 -18.95 -5.58 19.13
CA SER A 394 -19.12 -4.24 19.68
C SER A 394 -18.29 -3.25 18.91
N TYR A 395 -18.86 -2.09 18.58
CA TYR A 395 -18.20 -1.04 17.81
C TYR A 395 -18.58 0.35 18.32
N VAL A 396 -17.71 1.32 18.01
CA VAL A 396 -17.90 2.74 18.32
C VAL A 396 -18.15 3.48 17.00
N SER A 397 -19.19 4.32 16.97
CA SER A 397 -19.48 5.23 15.88
C SER A 397 -19.81 6.62 16.43
N GLY A 398 -18.97 7.59 16.12
CA GLY A 398 -19.06 8.88 16.76
C GLY A 398 -18.83 8.80 18.28
N SER A 399 -19.74 9.36 19.07
CA SER A 399 -19.72 9.30 20.52
C SER A 399 -20.53 8.12 21.10
N ARG A 400 -21.13 7.30 20.25
CA ARG A 400 -22.01 6.18 20.64
C ARG A 400 -21.31 4.85 20.46
N ALA A 401 -21.68 3.90 21.29
CA ALA A 401 -21.19 2.53 21.23
C ALA A 401 -22.35 1.55 21.03
N PHE A 402 -22.17 0.60 20.12
CA PHE A 402 -23.20 -0.32 19.67
C PHE A 402 -22.73 -1.76 19.81
N LYS A 403 -23.68 -2.67 19.94
CA LYS A 403 -23.45 -4.11 19.86
C LYS A 403 -24.38 -4.75 18.85
N VAL A 404 -23.82 -5.43 17.87
CA VAL A 404 -24.52 -6.21 16.85
C VAL A 404 -24.20 -7.69 17.01
N THR A 405 -25.16 -8.54 16.65
CA THR A 405 -25.00 -10.00 16.68
C THR A 405 -24.98 -10.55 15.26
N GLY A 406 -24.04 -11.45 14.98
CA GLY A 406 -23.94 -12.20 13.73
C GLY A 406 -23.97 -13.71 13.98
N ARG A 407 -24.40 -14.48 12.96
CA ARG A 407 -24.20 -15.93 12.91
C ARG A 407 -22.75 -16.29 12.61
N ASN A 408 -22.09 -15.44 11.81
CA ASN A 408 -20.69 -15.52 11.45
C ASN A 408 -20.05 -14.14 11.50
N CYS A 409 -18.73 -14.11 11.77
CA CYS A 409 -17.93 -12.90 11.67
C CYS A 409 -16.68 -13.17 10.81
N ILE A 410 -16.34 -12.23 9.92
CA ILE A 410 -15.06 -12.22 9.20
C ILE A 410 -14.32 -10.96 9.61
N LEU A 411 -13.13 -11.13 10.20
CA LEU A 411 -12.22 -10.06 10.56
C LEU A 411 -11.31 -9.77 9.35
N ALA A 412 -11.58 -8.66 8.67
CA ALA A 412 -10.86 -8.22 7.46
C ALA A 412 -9.98 -6.99 7.71
N GLY A 413 -9.73 -6.66 8.97
CA GLY A 413 -8.79 -5.62 9.41
C GLY A 413 -7.40 -6.17 9.66
N TYR A 414 -6.51 -5.33 10.18
CA TYR A 414 -5.09 -5.67 10.41
C TYR A 414 -4.92 -6.82 11.41
N ASN A 415 -4.05 -7.79 11.08
CA ASN A 415 -3.77 -8.92 11.98
C ASN A 415 -3.34 -8.47 13.38
N GLY A 416 -2.52 -7.42 13.49
CA GLY A 416 -2.09 -6.87 14.77
C GLY A 416 -3.20 -6.29 15.67
N MET A 417 -4.38 -5.99 15.10
CA MET A 417 -5.56 -5.55 15.85
C MET A 417 -6.36 -6.70 16.44
N ILE A 418 -6.38 -7.86 15.79
CA ILE A 418 -7.26 -8.98 16.12
C ILE A 418 -7.05 -9.50 17.55
N PRO A 419 -5.82 -9.64 18.09
CA PRO A 419 -5.60 -10.00 19.50
C PRO A 419 -6.30 -9.07 20.50
N HIS A 420 -6.44 -7.80 20.17
CA HIS A 420 -7.11 -6.80 21.00
C HIS A 420 -8.64 -6.84 20.85
N LEU A 421 -9.14 -7.26 19.69
CA LEU A 421 -10.57 -7.42 19.44
C LEU A 421 -11.15 -8.70 20.05
N CYS A 422 -10.37 -9.79 20.04
CA CYS A 422 -10.80 -11.12 20.46
C CYS A 422 -10.08 -11.55 21.76
N PRO A 423 -10.54 -11.10 22.94
CA PRO A 423 -9.86 -11.39 24.20
C PRO A 423 -9.77 -12.89 24.53
N ASP A 424 -10.75 -13.68 24.09
CA ASP A 424 -10.84 -15.13 24.37
C ASP A 424 -10.07 -16.01 23.38
N MET A 425 -9.43 -15.39 22.36
CA MET A 425 -8.60 -16.13 21.39
C MET A 425 -7.40 -16.79 22.07
N PRO A 426 -6.99 -18.01 21.65
CA PRO A 426 -5.81 -18.67 22.21
C PRO A 426 -4.55 -17.81 22.11
N GLU A 427 -3.75 -17.80 23.18
CA GLU A 427 -2.58 -16.92 23.27
C GLU A 427 -1.54 -17.16 22.15
N MET A 428 -1.32 -18.44 21.80
CA MET A 428 -0.43 -18.79 20.68
C MET A 428 -0.92 -18.19 19.35
N GLN A 429 -2.23 -18.19 19.10
CA GLN A 429 -2.80 -17.60 17.90
C GLN A 429 -2.63 -16.07 17.90
N LYS A 430 -2.83 -15.40 19.05
CA LYS A 430 -2.58 -13.97 19.21
C LYS A 430 -1.13 -13.60 18.90
N GLN A 431 -0.17 -14.39 19.41
CA GLN A 431 1.26 -14.16 19.17
C GLN A 431 1.60 -14.29 17.67
N ASN A 432 1.03 -15.28 16.98
CA ASN A 432 1.22 -15.46 15.55
C ASN A 432 0.62 -14.30 14.74
N LEU A 433 -0.58 -13.82 15.08
CA LEU A 433 -1.19 -12.65 14.44
C LEU A 433 -0.40 -11.35 14.67
N ALA A 434 0.27 -11.23 15.83
CA ALA A 434 1.08 -10.06 16.17
C ALA A 434 2.51 -10.10 15.61
N TYR A 435 2.92 -11.19 14.96
CA TYR A 435 4.29 -11.37 14.47
C TYR A 435 4.66 -10.36 13.39
N GLY A 436 3.86 -10.27 12.34
CA GLY A 436 4.07 -9.35 11.23
C GLY A 436 3.83 -7.89 11.64
N SER A 437 4.64 -6.98 11.11
CA SER A 437 4.44 -5.53 11.28
C SER A 437 4.18 -4.92 9.93
N LYS A 438 2.96 -4.47 9.65
CA LYS A 438 2.64 -3.82 8.37
C LYS A 438 3.64 -2.73 8.03
N VAL A 439 4.01 -2.67 6.75
CA VAL A 439 4.93 -1.67 6.22
C VAL A 439 4.21 -0.34 6.11
N PRO A 440 4.63 0.71 6.83
CA PRO A 440 4.02 2.01 6.70
C PRO A 440 4.44 2.69 5.40
N PHE A 441 3.54 3.47 4.80
CA PHE A 441 3.88 4.34 3.69
C PHE A 441 2.98 5.59 3.64
N VAL A 442 3.39 6.56 2.85
CA VAL A 442 2.60 7.75 2.53
C VAL A 442 2.55 7.88 1.02
N SER A 443 1.35 7.96 0.47
CA SER A 443 1.16 8.38 -0.92
C SER A 443 0.55 9.77 -0.98
N ALA A 444 1.11 10.63 -1.82
CA ALA A 444 0.59 11.97 -2.06
C ALA A 444 0.09 12.09 -3.48
N ASN A 445 -1.10 12.67 -3.65
CA ASN A 445 -1.61 13.13 -4.94
C ASN A 445 -1.55 14.66 -4.96
N VAL A 446 -0.79 15.19 -5.91
CA VAL A 446 -0.57 16.64 -6.07
C VAL A 446 -1.19 17.10 -7.37
N LEU A 447 -2.28 17.85 -7.26
CA LEU A 447 -2.94 18.46 -8.42
C LEU A 447 -2.14 19.68 -8.86
N LEU A 448 -1.71 19.67 -10.11
CA LEU A 448 -0.99 20.75 -10.77
C LEU A 448 -1.88 21.44 -11.82
N LYS A 449 -1.80 22.76 -11.90
CA LYS A 449 -2.55 23.56 -12.89
C LYS A 449 -2.07 23.32 -14.32
N THR A 450 -0.84 22.85 -14.49
CA THR A 450 -0.22 22.61 -15.80
C THR A 450 0.82 21.51 -15.70
N SER A 451 0.93 20.68 -16.71
CA SER A 451 1.94 19.62 -16.85
C SER A 451 3.22 20.07 -17.58
N ALA A 452 3.32 21.37 -17.93
CA ALA A 452 4.34 21.88 -18.86
C ALA A 452 5.80 21.57 -18.45
N ALA A 453 6.12 21.72 -17.16
CA ALA A 453 7.49 21.47 -16.68
C ALA A 453 7.82 19.98 -16.67
N MET A 454 6.88 19.13 -16.21
CA MET A 454 7.06 17.68 -16.08
C MET A 454 7.25 17.01 -17.44
N ARG A 455 6.47 17.39 -18.44
CA ARG A 455 6.53 16.81 -19.79
C ARG A 455 7.81 17.11 -20.56
N LYS A 456 8.61 18.11 -20.14
CA LYS A 456 9.91 18.39 -20.75
C LYS A 456 10.95 17.29 -20.50
N SER A 457 10.83 16.54 -19.44
CA SER A 457 11.76 15.45 -19.12
C SER A 457 11.57 14.23 -20.03
N GLY A 458 10.38 14.05 -20.63
CA GLY A 458 10.07 12.90 -21.50
C GLY A 458 9.95 11.58 -20.74
N THR A 459 9.79 11.61 -19.41
CA THR A 459 9.63 10.42 -18.57
C THR A 459 8.45 10.58 -17.60
N SER A 460 7.82 9.48 -17.24
CA SER A 460 6.63 9.46 -16.40
C SER A 460 6.90 8.97 -14.97
N LEU A 461 8.04 8.31 -14.70
CA LEU A 461 8.39 7.82 -13.37
C LEU A 461 9.84 8.17 -13.03
N TYR A 462 10.04 8.71 -11.83
CA TYR A 462 11.34 9.14 -11.31
C TYR A 462 11.69 8.38 -10.03
N GLN A 463 12.86 7.74 -10.03
CA GLN A 463 13.51 7.22 -8.83
C GLN A 463 14.31 8.35 -8.18
N CYS A 464 13.88 8.81 -7.01
CA CYS A 464 14.42 10.01 -6.38
C CYS A 464 15.47 9.62 -5.31
N CYS A 465 16.74 9.72 -5.67
CA CYS A 465 17.83 9.27 -4.83
C CYS A 465 18.06 10.23 -3.65
N ASN A 466 17.94 9.69 -2.43
CA ASN A 466 18.13 10.42 -1.17
C ASN A 466 17.12 11.57 -0.94
N GLU A 467 15.94 11.44 -1.51
CA GLU A 467 14.84 12.38 -1.33
C GLU A 467 13.78 11.87 -0.34
N PHE A 468 12.86 12.78 0.07
CA PHE A 468 11.78 12.41 0.98
C PHE A 468 10.80 11.44 0.33
N PHE A 469 10.35 11.72 -0.90
CA PHE A 469 9.56 10.79 -1.70
C PHE A 469 10.49 10.02 -2.65
N GLU A 470 10.60 8.73 -2.45
CA GLU A 470 11.47 7.84 -3.20
C GLU A 470 11.05 7.67 -4.65
N LEU A 471 9.73 7.70 -4.91
CA LEU A 471 9.17 7.64 -6.24
C LEU A 471 8.24 8.84 -6.50
N VAL A 472 8.36 9.42 -7.69
CA VAL A 472 7.47 10.45 -8.22
C VAL A 472 7.03 10.03 -9.62
N THR A 473 5.72 10.06 -9.89
CA THR A 473 5.16 9.65 -11.18
C THR A 473 3.88 10.41 -11.46
N ASP A 474 3.41 10.38 -12.70
CA ASP A 474 2.05 10.78 -13.01
C ASP A 474 1.07 9.84 -12.30
N ALA A 475 -0.05 10.35 -11.79
CA ALA A 475 -1.17 9.48 -11.46
C ALA A 475 -1.61 8.75 -12.74
N PRO A 476 -2.09 7.48 -12.66
CA PRO A 476 -2.26 6.64 -13.84
C PRO A 476 -2.99 7.35 -14.99
N PRO A 477 -2.33 7.67 -16.10
CA PRO A 477 -2.92 8.39 -17.23
C PRO A 477 -3.72 7.45 -18.15
N VAL A 478 -4.55 6.62 -17.54
CA VAL A 478 -5.36 5.59 -18.20
C VAL A 478 -6.63 6.21 -18.77
N HIS A 479 -6.95 5.90 -20.03
CA HIS A 479 -8.17 6.34 -20.70
C HIS A 479 -9.21 5.22 -20.66
N LEU A 480 -10.31 5.41 -19.92
CA LEU A 480 -11.30 4.34 -19.73
C LEU A 480 -12.72 4.91 -19.68
N GLY A 481 -13.58 4.44 -20.58
CA GLY A 481 -14.94 4.97 -20.75
C GLY A 481 -14.92 6.45 -21.12
N ASP A 482 -15.68 7.26 -20.41
CA ASP A 482 -15.73 8.73 -20.59
C ASP A 482 -14.58 9.47 -19.89
N TYR A 483 -13.71 8.76 -19.17
CA TYR A 483 -12.56 9.35 -18.50
C TYR A 483 -11.35 9.41 -19.43
N SER A 484 -10.74 10.58 -19.51
CA SER A 484 -9.50 10.77 -20.26
C SER A 484 -8.58 11.81 -19.61
N VAL A 485 -7.29 11.55 -19.67
CA VAL A 485 -6.25 12.48 -19.22
C VAL A 485 -5.68 13.23 -20.41
N SER A 486 -5.50 14.53 -20.27
CA SER A 486 -4.93 15.35 -21.35
C SER A 486 -3.43 15.15 -21.47
N THR A 487 -2.95 15.07 -22.72
CA THR A 487 -1.53 15.05 -23.07
C THR A 487 -0.98 16.45 -23.37
N ASN A 488 -1.83 17.49 -23.40
CA ASN A 488 -1.39 18.86 -23.65
C ASN A 488 -0.64 19.44 -22.45
N SER A 489 0.52 20.03 -22.68
CA SER A 489 1.39 20.58 -21.64
C SER A 489 0.77 21.72 -20.83
N GLY A 490 -0.21 22.44 -21.37
CA GLY A 490 -0.94 23.51 -20.68
C GLY A 490 -2.06 23.02 -19.76
N ASP A 491 -2.44 21.77 -19.84
CA ASP A 491 -3.55 21.19 -19.07
C ASP A 491 -3.12 20.72 -17.67
N PRO A 492 -4.08 20.67 -16.71
CA PRO A 492 -3.80 20.16 -15.37
C PRO A 492 -3.44 18.67 -15.38
N MET A 493 -2.66 18.26 -14.37
CA MET A 493 -2.31 16.88 -14.12
C MET A 493 -2.28 16.57 -12.62
N VAL A 494 -2.31 15.30 -12.27
CA VAL A 494 -2.06 14.83 -10.91
C VAL A 494 -0.72 14.09 -10.88
N MET A 495 0.18 14.52 -9.99
CA MET A 495 1.41 13.77 -9.66
C MET A 495 1.14 12.84 -8.48
N TYR A 496 1.64 11.63 -8.56
CA TYR A 496 1.65 10.65 -7.48
C TYR A 496 3.06 10.53 -6.90
N MET A 497 3.17 10.64 -5.58
CA MET A 497 4.46 10.59 -4.89
C MET A 497 4.40 9.57 -3.76
N LEU A 498 5.43 8.72 -3.62
CA LEU A 498 5.49 7.63 -2.64
C LEU A 498 6.66 7.83 -1.69
N HIS A 499 6.37 7.74 -0.37
CA HIS A 499 7.34 7.80 0.71
C HIS A 499 7.28 6.57 1.62
N MET A 500 8.44 5.93 1.83
CA MET A 500 8.64 4.81 2.75
C MET A 500 9.37 5.29 4.01
N PRO A 501 8.66 5.49 5.14
CA PRO A 501 9.17 6.22 6.29
C PRO A 501 10.14 5.44 7.18
N ALA A 502 10.38 4.15 6.91
CA ALA A 502 11.31 3.35 7.71
C ALA A 502 12.72 3.99 7.70
N PRO A 503 13.38 4.12 8.86
CA PRO A 503 14.75 4.63 8.90
C PRO A 503 15.73 3.66 8.22
N GLU A 504 16.95 4.12 7.97
CA GLU A 504 17.97 3.29 7.31
C GLU A 504 18.35 2.02 8.08
N GLY A 505 18.22 2.03 9.39
CA GLY A 505 18.51 0.87 10.22
C GLY A 505 20.00 0.55 10.39
N ASP A 506 20.27 -0.48 11.18
CA ASP A 506 21.57 -1.11 11.37
C ASP A 506 21.41 -2.66 11.30
N ASP A 507 22.52 -3.38 11.32
CA ASP A 507 22.56 -4.84 11.15
C ASP A 507 21.81 -5.64 12.25
N ASN A 508 21.41 -4.97 13.36
CA ASN A 508 20.71 -5.61 14.48
C ASN A 508 19.20 -5.33 14.48
N GLN A 509 18.71 -4.54 13.52
CA GLN A 509 17.31 -4.14 13.44
C GLN A 509 16.59 -4.91 12.32
N SER A 510 15.54 -5.65 12.70
CA SER A 510 14.70 -6.32 11.71
C SER A 510 13.87 -5.31 10.90
N GLY A 511 13.47 -5.69 9.68
CA GLY A 511 12.53 -4.90 8.88
C GLY A 511 11.24 -4.57 9.66
N ARG A 512 10.77 -5.49 10.52
CA ARG A 512 9.61 -5.25 11.41
C ARG A 512 9.86 -4.13 12.40
N ASP A 513 11.05 -4.03 12.98
CA ASP A 513 11.40 -2.97 13.92
C ASP A 513 11.48 -1.62 13.21
N LEU A 514 12.07 -1.60 12.00
CA LEU A 514 12.15 -0.40 11.17
C LEU A 514 10.76 0.08 10.72
N CYS A 515 9.87 -0.85 10.36
CA CYS A 515 8.47 -0.52 10.04
C CYS A 515 7.74 0.10 11.24
N ARG A 516 7.97 -0.40 12.46
CA ARG A 516 7.41 0.20 13.68
C ARG A 516 7.92 1.62 13.93
N LEU A 517 9.22 1.86 13.72
CA LEU A 517 9.82 3.19 13.81
C LEU A 517 9.26 4.14 12.73
N GLY A 518 9.15 3.68 11.48
CA GLY A 518 8.55 4.43 10.39
C GLY A 518 7.08 4.80 10.66
N ARG A 519 6.31 3.86 11.21
CA ARG A 519 4.92 4.10 11.65
C ARG A 519 4.83 5.23 12.66
N HIS A 520 5.70 5.22 13.67
CA HIS A 520 5.74 6.28 14.68
C HIS A 520 6.09 7.64 14.04
N LYS A 521 7.06 7.68 13.12
CA LYS A 521 7.47 8.90 12.41
C LYS A 521 6.29 9.52 11.67
N ILE A 522 5.57 8.77 10.83
CA ILE A 522 4.49 9.34 10.03
C ILE A 522 3.25 9.73 10.86
N MET A 523 3.00 9.06 11.99
CA MET A 523 1.92 9.46 12.90
C MET A 523 2.20 10.78 13.61
N ALA A 524 3.47 11.10 13.85
CA ALA A 524 3.90 12.38 14.42
C ALA A 524 3.93 13.51 13.38
N SER A 525 3.95 13.21 12.08
CA SER A 525 4.03 14.21 11.00
C SER A 525 2.68 14.87 10.74
N THR A 526 2.71 16.17 10.49
CA THR A 526 1.54 16.99 10.14
C THR A 526 1.39 17.13 8.63
N PHE A 527 0.24 17.63 8.17
CA PHE A 527 0.05 17.95 6.75
C PHE A 527 1.08 18.98 6.27
N ALA A 528 1.37 20.01 7.07
CA ALA A 528 2.35 21.04 6.73
C ALA A 528 3.77 20.49 6.54
N ASP A 529 4.14 19.41 7.26
CA ASP A 529 5.43 18.76 7.06
C ASP A 529 5.50 18.11 5.67
N TYR A 530 4.47 17.37 5.28
CA TYR A 530 4.41 16.76 3.94
C TYR A 530 4.32 17.80 2.83
N GLU A 531 3.52 18.85 3.00
CA GLU A 531 3.39 19.93 2.02
C GLU A 531 4.75 20.61 1.77
N ARG A 532 5.53 20.87 2.81
CA ARG A 532 6.88 21.43 2.70
C ARG A 532 7.79 20.52 1.87
N GLU A 533 7.84 19.23 2.17
CA GLU A 533 8.67 18.26 1.44
C GLU A 533 8.25 18.17 -0.04
N ILE A 534 6.94 18.12 -0.33
CA ILE A 534 6.41 18.11 -1.70
C ILE A 534 6.86 19.34 -2.48
N ARG A 535 6.66 20.55 -1.89
CA ARG A 535 7.02 21.80 -2.54
C ARG A 535 8.53 21.89 -2.81
N GLN A 536 9.35 21.50 -1.86
CA GLN A 536 10.81 21.51 -2.00
C GLN A 536 11.29 20.52 -3.05
N GLN A 537 10.81 19.28 -3.01
CA GLN A 537 11.24 18.23 -3.94
C GLN A 537 10.81 18.54 -5.36
N LEU A 538 9.54 18.92 -5.60
CA LEU A 538 9.07 19.27 -6.94
C LEU A 538 9.76 20.54 -7.50
N ALA A 539 10.07 21.52 -6.64
CA ALA A 539 10.85 22.69 -7.06
C ALA A 539 12.29 22.31 -7.43
N GLY A 540 12.94 21.37 -6.71
CA GLY A 540 14.24 20.84 -7.08
C GLY A 540 14.20 20.09 -8.41
N MET A 541 13.21 19.22 -8.60
CA MET A 541 13.06 18.42 -9.82
C MET A 541 12.76 19.25 -11.06
N PHE A 542 11.83 20.19 -10.99
CA PHE A 542 11.23 20.83 -12.17
C PHE A 542 11.37 22.35 -12.20
N GLY A 543 12.01 22.97 -11.19
CA GLY A 543 12.17 24.42 -11.11
C GLY A 543 12.98 24.99 -12.30
N ALA A 544 14.02 24.28 -12.75
CA ALA A 544 14.79 24.67 -13.93
C ALA A 544 13.96 24.67 -15.23
N ASP A 545 12.89 23.90 -15.28
CA ASP A 545 11.94 23.80 -16.38
C ASP A 545 10.76 24.77 -16.28
N GLY A 546 10.77 25.63 -15.25
CA GLY A 546 9.80 26.71 -15.07
C GLY A 546 8.66 26.37 -14.10
N PHE A 547 8.73 25.27 -13.37
CA PHE A 547 7.80 24.96 -12.28
C PHE A 547 8.00 25.91 -11.12
N ASP A 548 6.87 26.41 -10.57
CA ASP A 548 6.81 27.23 -9.37
C ASP A 548 5.75 26.65 -8.43
N ALA A 549 6.18 26.20 -7.25
CA ALA A 549 5.30 25.48 -6.32
C ALA A 549 4.11 26.30 -5.82
N ASP A 550 4.27 27.62 -5.65
CA ASP A 550 3.20 28.49 -5.18
C ASP A 550 2.19 28.84 -6.27
N ARG A 551 2.66 28.89 -7.52
CA ARG A 551 1.80 29.16 -8.68
C ARG A 551 1.08 27.90 -9.18
N ASP A 552 1.79 26.78 -9.25
CA ASP A 552 1.40 25.62 -10.05
C ASP A 552 0.70 24.52 -9.24
N ILE A 553 0.93 24.41 -7.92
CA ILE A 553 0.20 23.46 -7.06
C ILE A 553 -1.18 24.03 -6.73
N GLU A 554 -2.22 23.27 -7.09
CA GLU A 554 -3.63 23.67 -6.84
C GLU A 554 -4.20 22.96 -5.61
N ALA A 555 -3.91 21.67 -5.42
CA ALA A 555 -4.35 20.89 -4.26
C ALA A 555 -3.37 19.75 -3.93
N ILE A 556 -3.39 19.32 -2.67
CA ILE A 556 -2.59 18.19 -2.18
C ILE A 556 -3.49 17.29 -1.34
N THR A 557 -3.43 15.98 -1.62
CA THR A 557 -4.01 14.94 -0.77
C THR A 557 -2.92 14.01 -0.29
N ILE A 558 -2.78 13.88 1.03
CA ILE A 558 -1.81 12.97 1.66
C ILE A 558 -2.56 11.74 2.18
N ASN A 559 -2.32 10.60 1.60
CA ASN A 559 -2.83 9.33 2.09
C ASN A 559 -1.78 8.70 3.01
N ARG A 560 -1.94 8.90 4.30
CA ARG A 560 -1.04 8.41 5.34
C ARG A 560 -1.46 7.02 5.80
N TRP A 561 -0.65 6.00 5.51
CA TRP A 561 -0.93 4.61 5.87
C TRP A 561 0.07 4.10 6.90
N SER A 562 -0.26 4.28 8.17
CA SER A 562 0.57 3.78 9.28
C SER A 562 0.64 2.25 9.31
N HIS A 563 -0.38 1.59 8.75
CA HIS A 563 -0.48 0.16 8.58
C HIS A 563 -0.77 -0.12 7.09
N GLY A 564 0.25 0.06 6.25
CA GLY A 564 0.16 0.00 4.80
C GLY A 564 0.26 -1.42 4.24
N TYR A 565 1.39 -1.80 3.63
CA TYR A 565 1.56 -3.13 3.03
C TYR A 565 1.47 -4.25 4.08
N ALA A 566 0.98 -5.42 3.70
CA ALA A 566 1.20 -6.63 4.46
C ALA A 566 2.72 -6.86 4.59
N TYR A 567 3.14 -7.35 5.75
CA TYR A 567 4.55 -7.68 5.95
C TYR A 567 4.86 -8.99 5.24
N GLU A 568 5.74 -8.92 4.27
CA GLU A 568 6.37 -10.06 3.65
C GLU A 568 7.63 -10.39 4.43
N TYR A 569 7.88 -11.69 4.67
CA TYR A 569 9.00 -12.10 5.51
C TYR A 569 10.33 -11.76 4.85
N MET A 570 11.27 -11.23 5.64
CA MET A 570 12.58 -10.78 5.16
C MET A 570 13.68 -11.72 5.59
N ASP A 571 14.44 -12.24 4.64
CA ASP A 571 15.44 -13.30 4.81
C ASP A 571 16.53 -13.00 5.87
N LEU A 572 16.90 -11.72 6.07
CA LEU A 572 17.96 -11.35 7.01
C LEU A 572 17.59 -11.64 8.47
N HIS A 573 16.31 -11.54 8.82
CA HIS A 573 15.89 -11.55 10.23
C HIS A 573 14.70 -12.48 10.52
N ASP A 574 14.01 -12.96 9.51
CA ASP A 574 12.90 -13.88 9.68
C ASP A 574 13.33 -15.34 9.42
N PRO A 575 12.87 -16.29 10.23
CA PRO A 575 13.09 -17.70 9.95
C PRO A 575 12.36 -18.13 8.68
N ARG A 576 12.85 -19.17 8.03
CA ARG A 576 12.10 -19.91 7.02
C ARG A 576 11.29 -20.99 7.70
N TRP A 577 9.99 -20.90 7.62
CA TRP A 577 9.07 -21.89 8.18
C TRP A 577 8.75 -22.96 7.14
N ALA A 578 8.49 -24.18 7.63
CA ALA A 578 7.87 -25.20 6.80
C ALA A 578 6.42 -24.79 6.45
N PRO A 579 5.88 -25.25 5.31
CA PRO A 579 4.49 -24.99 4.94
C PRO A 579 3.52 -25.33 6.07
N GLY A 580 2.57 -24.47 6.34
CA GLY A 580 1.61 -24.60 7.45
C GLY A 580 2.14 -24.19 8.83
N GLN A 581 3.39 -23.72 8.95
CA GLN A 581 4.01 -23.34 10.21
C GLN A 581 4.35 -21.85 10.31
N ALA A 582 4.16 -21.09 9.24
CA ALA A 582 4.42 -19.65 9.26
C ALA A 582 3.41 -18.91 10.16
N PRO A 583 3.83 -17.82 10.81
CA PRO A 583 2.95 -17.08 11.73
C PRO A 583 1.61 -16.65 11.12
N HIS A 584 1.59 -16.22 9.85
CA HIS A 584 0.33 -15.86 9.17
C HIS A 584 -0.59 -17.07 9.00
N GLU A 585 -0.05 -18.28 8.73
CA GLU A 585 -0.83 -19.52 8.55
C GLU A 585 -1.41 -20.00 9.88
N LEU A 586 -0.61 -19.97 10.96
CA LEU A 586 -1.05 -20.34 12.30
C LEU A 586 -2.01 -19.30 12.90
N GLY A 587 -1.78 -18.02 12.59
CA GLY A 587 -2.62 -16.91 13.07
C GLY A 587 -4.00 -16.87 12.43
N ARG A 588 -4.12 -17.18 11.13
CA ARG A 588 -5.37 -17.07 10.37
C ARG A 588 -6.39 -18.19 10.59
N GLN A 589 -6.09 -19.15 11.48
CA GLN A 589 -7.00 -20.27 11.76
C GLN A 589 -8.35 -19.76 12.29
N PRO A 590 -9.47 -20.39 11.93
CA PRO A 590 -10.78 -19.98 12.41
C PRO A 590 -10.89 -20.16 13.95
N PHE A 591 -11.59 -19.24 14.60
CA PHE A 591 -11.85 -19.25 16.03
C PHE A 591 -13.36 -19.21 16.32
N GLY A 592 -13.96 -20.35 16.56
CA GLY A 592 -15.40 -20.46 16.72
C GLY A 592 -16.15 -20.01 15.47
N ARG A 593 -17.01 -18.99 15.58
CA ARG A 593 -17.76 -18.39 14.47
C ARG A 593 -17.01 -17.25 13.78
N ILE A 594 -15.73 -17.08 14.08
CA ILE A 594 -14.87 -16.00 13.57
C ILE A 594 -13.86 -16.59 12.58
N SER A 595 -13.78 -16.02 11.37
CA SER A 595 -12.71 -16.22 10.39
C SER A 595 -11.92 -14.93 10.16
N ILE A 596 -10.73 -15.03 9.61
CA ILE A 596 -9.83 -13.89 9.36
C ILE A 596 -9.56 -13.81 7.86
N ALA A 597 -9.77 -12.63 7.26
CA ALA A 597 -9.62 -12.43 5.82
C ALA A 597 -8.99 -11.06 5.52
N ASN A 598 -7.69 -11.03 5.35
CA ASN A 598 -6.94 -9.83 4.97
C ASN A 598 -5.62 -10.23 4.30
N SER A 599 -4.92 -9.30 3.66
CA SER A 599 -3.63 -9.56 3.02
C SER A 599 -2.53 -9.98 4.02
N ASP A 600 -2.60 -9.56 5.30
CA ASP A 600 -1.65 -10.00 6.32
C ASP A 600 -1.74 -11.52 6.56
N SER A 601 -2.94 -12.10 6.37
CA SER A 601 -3.18 -13.54 6.52
C SER A 601 -2.55 -14.39 5.42
N GLU A 602 -2.11 -13.77 4.35
CA GLU A 602 -1.38 -14.40 3.25
C GLU A 602 0.09 -13.97 3.22
N ALA A 603 0.51 -13.07 4.13
CA ALA A 603 1.83 -12.44 4.18
C ALA A 603 2.27 -11.91 2.80
N TYR A 604 1.33 -11.34 2.04
CA TYR A 604 1.55 -10.86 0.68
C TYR A 604 0.74 -9.58 0.41
N ALA A 605 1.41 -8.53 -0.10
CA ALA A 605 0.89 -7.16 -0.10
C ALA A 605 0.01 -6.79 -1.31
N TYR A 606 -0.62 -7.74 -1.98
CA TYR A 606 -1.32 -7.55 -3.25
C TYR A 606 -2.84 -7.83 -3.16
N VAL A 607 -3.57 -7.39 -4.20
CA VAL A 607 -5.03 -7.55 -4.30
C VAL A 607 -5.44 -9.03 -4.30
N GLN A 608 -4.70 -9.88 -5.01
CA GLN A 608 -4.98 -11.32 -5.04
C GLN A 608 -4.91 -11.96 -3.65
N ALA A 609 -3.92 -11.59 -2.82
CA ALA A 609 -3.83 -12.10 -1.45
C ALA A 609 -5.07 -11.69 -0.60
N ALA A 610 -5.56 -10.46 -0.80
CA ALA A 610 -6.77 -10.00 -0.14
C ALA A 610 -8.01 -10.80 -0.58
N ILE A 611 -8.10 -11.15 -1.87
CA ILE A 611 -9.20 -11.96 -2.43
C ILE A 611 -9.07 -13.42 -1.99
N ASP A 612 -7.90 -14.03 -2.06
CA ASP A 612 -7.67 -15.42 -1.66
C ASP A 612 -7.98 -15.63 -0.17
N ALA A 613 -7.59 -14.68 0.68
CA ALA A 613 -7.98 -14.68 2.09
C ALA A 613 -9.50 -14.64 2.27
N ALA A 614 -10.22 -13.86 1.46
CA ALA A 614 -11.67 -13.79 1.49
C ALA A 614 -12.30 -15.13 1.04
N VAL A 615 -11.81 -15.73 -0.05
CA VAL A 615 -12.28 -17.04 -0.56
C VAL A 615 -12.13 -18.11 0.51
N ARG A 616 -10.98 -18.20 1.16
CA ARG A 616 -10.72 -19.14 2.27
C ARG A 616 -11.68 -18.90 3.44
N ALA A 617 -11.78 -17.66 3.91
CA ALA A 617 -12.58 -17.33 5.08
C ALA A 617 -14.08 -17.57 4.86
N VAL A 618 -14.60 -17.29 3.67
CA VAL A 618 -15.98 -17.61 3.30
C VAL A 618 -16.19 -19.13 3.26
N GLY A 619 -15.28 -19.87 2.64
CA GLY A 619 -15.32 -21.34 2.63
C GLY A 619 -15.30 -21.99 4.03
N GLU A 620 -14.73 -21.34 5.05
CA GLU A 620 -14.77 -21.77 6.45
C GLU A 620 -16.17 -21.54 7.10
N ARG A 621 -16.98 -20.64 6.56
CA ARG A 621 -18.29 -20.24 7.14
C ARG A 621 -19.50 -20.80 6.39
N THR A 622 -19.32 -21.34 5.22
CA THR A 622 -20.39 -21.87 4.36
C THR A 622 -20.43 -23.39 4.26
N LYS A 623 -19.49 -24.08 4.93
CA LYS A 623 -19.41 -25.55 5.02
C LYS A 623 -20.36 -26.13 6.04
#